data_c2d6ece0dd9a044d0cda5c804e4109b8
#
_entry.id   c2d6ece0dd9a044d0cda5c804e4109b8
#
_cell.length_a   1.000
_cell.length_b   1.000
_cell.length_c   1.000
_cell.angle_alpha   90.00
_cell.angle_beta   90.00
_cell.angle_gamma   90.00
#
_symmetry.space_group_name_H-M   'P 1'
#
loop_
_entity.id
_entity.type
_entity.pdbx_description
1 polymer ?
#
loop_
_entity_poly.entity_id
_entity_poly.type
_entity_poly.pdbx_seq_one_letter_code
_entity_poly.pdbx_strand_id
1 'polypeptide(L)'
;MPPTDKQLTRRQIYRRRRIAVFGGALVVLATAFYLPLTLLAPVQPVAADLEAYTPPAAVQPTVTFPTYGASGVGAVGYPGVLASAGSTDALPIASISKIITALVVLDAHPLALGEAGPDITFGAVDEEFYADQLADGGVVESVYDGQVVSQRNVMNVMLMESANNYAESLATWAYGSESAFVDAAAAWLAAQGLASTSIEEPTGVSPDNRSTVADLIELGKLAEADPVVAEIVSTQVMDVPGIGTIENRNGLLGVDGVDGIKTGTLDEAGSCLLFSQEHVVGGTTITVVGVVLGGPDHDTIDAAIRSLLAEVDAGFTEVLLTTEGDEFASYRTPWGDAAAAVAADSASVAVWSATPVTVDVTVDELHLADAGTEVGSLLFTIGTRTVTVPLRLSATIDDPGPWWRLTNPAELF
;
A
#
# COMPACT_ATOMS: atom_id res chain seq x y z
N MET A 1 -22.62 -18.24 102.07
CA MET A 1 -23.38 -19.24 101.31
C MET A 1 -22.62 -19.51 100.05
N PRO A 2 -22.19 -20.75 99.80
CA PRO A 2 -21.52 -21.09 98.53
C PRO A 2 -22.58 -21.12 97.45
N PRO A 3 -22.18 -20.78 96.20
CA PRO A 3 -23.15 -20.76 95.11
C PRO A 3 -23.59 -22.17 94.80
N THR A 4 -24.88 -22.44 94.77
CA THR A 4 -25.49 -23.71 94.41
C THR A 4 -25.20 -24.00 92.92
N ASP A 5 -24.33 -25.00 92.68
CA ASP A 5 -24.02 -25.56 91.39
C ASP A 5 -25.32 -26.13 90.76
N LYS A 6 -25.92 -25.41 89.81
CA LYS A 6 -27.13 -25.90 89.11
C LYS A 6 -26.77 -27.05 88.17
N GLN A 7 -26.90 -28.28 88.67
CA GLN A 7 -26.69 -29.49 87.86
C GLN A 7 -27.69 -29.47 86.68
N LEU A 8 -27.14 -29.50 85.47
CA LEU A 8 -27.90 -29.55 84.21
C LEU A 8 -28.72 -30.84 84.12
N THR A 9 -29.98 -30.76 83.77
CA THR A 9 -30.84 -31.95 83.60
C THR A 9 -30.33 -32.80 82.41
N ARG A 10 -30.57 -34.12 82.43
CA ARG A 10 -30.19 -35.03 81.34
C ARG A 10 -30.64 -34.53 79.95
N ARG A 11 -31.85 -33.93 79.86
CA ARG A 11 -32.38 -33.32 78.61
C ARG A 11 -31.53 -32.12 78.12
N GLN A 12 -31.05 -31.27 79.03
CA GLN A 12 -30.16 -30.16 78.71
C GLN A 12 -28.77 -30.62 78.26
N ILE A 13 -28.24 -31.68 78.85
CA ILE A 13 -26.99 -32.28 78.47
C ILE A 13 -27.08 -32.91 77.07
N TYR A 14 -28.15 -33.66 76.77
CA TYR A 14 -28.38 -34.23 75.44
C TYR A 14 -28.61 -33.16 74.36
N ARG A 15 -29.32 -32.11 74.68
CA ARG A 15 -29.51 -30.97 73.77
C ARG A 15 -28.21 -30.27 73.46
N ARG A 16 -27.39 -29.98 74.44
CA ARG A 16 -26.06 -29.41 74.27
C ARG A 16 -25.12 -30.32 73.44
N ARG A 17 -25.10 -31.61 73.72
CA ARG A 17 -24.36 -32.57 72.93
C ARG A 17 -24.83 -32.66 71.48
N ARG A 18 -26.10 -32.68 71.22
CA ARG A 18 -26.63 -32.65 69.86
C ARG A 18 -26.28 -31.35 69.15
N ILE A 19 -26.41 -30.21 69.77
CA ILE A 19 -26.00 -28.92 69.18
C ILE A 19 -24.51 -28.94 68.89
N ALA A 20 -23.66 -29.45 69.80
CA ALA A 20 -22.21 -29.51 69.57
C ALA A 20 -21.84 -30.49 68.44
N VAL A 21 -22.47 -31.68 68.38
CA VAL A 21 -22.22 -32.64 67.30
C VAL A 21 -22.74 -32.19 65.96
N PHE A 22 -23.99 -31.75 65.87
CA PHE A 22 -24.59 -31.28 64.62
C PHE A 22 -23.97 -29.93 64.16
N GLY A 23 -23.69 -29.02 65.10
CA GLY A 23 -22.98 -27.78 64.83
C GLY A 23 -21.53 -28.04 64.36
N GLY A 24 -20.83 -28.95 65.04
CA GLY A 24 -19.48 -29.35 64.58
C GLY A 24 -19.49 -30.02 63.21
N ALA A 25 -20.45 -30.95 62.98
CA ALA A 25 -20.60 -31.57 61.65
C ALA A 25 -20.95 -30.57 60.57
N LEU A 26 -21.80 -29.59 60.86
CA LEU A 26 -22.14 -28.51 59.93
C LEU A 26 -20.91 -27.64 59.57
N VAL A 27 -20.09 -27.28 60.60
CA VAL A 27 -18.85 -26.53 60.39
C VAL A 27 -17.86 -27.33 59.54
N VAL A 28 -17.68 -28.63 59.86
CA VAL A 28 -16.81 -29.49 59.05
C VAL A 28 -17.27 -29.61 57.62
N LEU A 29 -18.57 -29.82 57.38
CA LEU A 29 -19.12 -29.89 56.05
C LEU A 29 -19.02 -28.53 55.31
N ALA A 30 -19.31 -27.45 55.97
CA ALA A 30 -19.17 -26.10 55.39
C ALA A 30 -17.75 -25.80 54.99
N THR A 31 -16.78 -26.15 55.87
CA THR A 31 -15.32 -26.00 55.57
C THR A 31 -14.89 -26.93 54.44
N ALA A 32 -15.36 -28.18 54.41
CA ALA A 32 -15.04 -29.17 53.38
C ALA A 32 -15.57 -28.77 52.00
N PHE A 33 -16.66 -28.00 51.94
CA PHE A 33 -17.19 -27.40 50.68
C PHE A 33 -16.50 -26.09 50.37
N TYR A 34 -16.32 -25.20 51.33
CA TYR A 34 -15.81 -23.85 51.16
C TYR A 34 -14.34 -23.86 50.67
N LEU A 35 -13.48 -24.69 51.26
CA LEU A 35 -12.07 -24.74 50.91
C LEU A 35 -11.83 -25.14 49.44
N PRO A 36 -12.38 -26.25 48.92
CA PRO A 36 -12.19 -26.60 47.53
C PRO A 36 -12.84 -25.58 46.57
N LEU A 37 -14.03 -25.11 46.94
CA LEU A 37 -14.79 -24.15 46.12
C LEU A 37 -14.01 -22.84 45.89
N THR A 38 -13.37 -22.30 46.94
CA THR A 38 -12.62 -21.04 46.86
C THR A 38 -11.19 -21.23 46.37
N LEU A 39 -10.50 -22.28 46.82
CA LEU A 39 -9.10 -22.52 46.48
C LEU A 39 -8.89 -23.01 45.05
N LEU A 40 -9.89 -23.70 44.45
CA LEU A 40 -9.80 -24.25 43.11
C LEU A 40 -10.63 -23.47 42.09
N ALA A 41 -11.39 -22.45 42.53
CA ALA A 41 -12.13 -21.60 41.60
C ALA A 41 -11.18 -20.87 40.65
N PRO A 42 -11.49 -20.76 39.34
CA PRO A 42 -10.76 -19.86 38.47
C PRO A 42 -10.93 -18.41 38.94
N VAL A 43 -9.91 -17.59 38.78
CA VAL A 43 -10.05 -16.13 38.96
C VAL A 43 -10.87 -15.56 37.81
N GLN A 44 -11.62 -14.49 38.07
CA GLN A 44 -12.38 -13.81 37.00
C GLN A 44 -11.40 -13.15 36.01
N PRO A 45 -11.76 -13.07 34.71
CA PRO A 45 -10.97 -12.36 33.72
C PRO A 45 -10.93 -10.87 34.05
N VAL A 46 -9.78 -10.27 33.78
CA VAL A 46 -9.55 -8.82 33.93
C VAL A 46 -9.59 -8.19 32.56
N ALA A 47 -10.52 -7.25 32.35
CA ALA A 47 -10.53 -6.45 31.15
C ALA A 47 -9.44 -5.39 31.19
N ALA A 48 -8.92 -5.00 30.02
CA ALA A 48 -7.95 -3.94 29.88
C ALA A 48 -8.64 -2.57 29.81
N ASP A 49 -8.05 -1.58 30.46
CA ASP A 49 -8.37 -0.16 30.26
C ASP A 49 -7.48 0.36 29.12
N LEU A 50 -8.08 0.84 28.01
CA LEU A 50 -7.37 1.34 26.83
C LEU A 50 -6.78 2.73 27.09
N GLU A 51 -5.53 2.93 26.64
CA GLU A 51 -4.89 4.26 26.62
C GLU A 51 -5.19 4.98 25.30
N ALA A 52 -5.28 6.32 25.37
CA ALA A 52 -5.56 7.13 24.19
C ALA A 52 -4.30 7.32 23.34
N TYR A 53 -4.34 6.86 22.08
CA TYR A 53 -3.29 7.14 21.11
C TYR A 53 -3.46 8.53 20.51
N THR A 54 -2.36 9.27 20.42
CA THR A 54 -2.32 10.57 19.73
C THR A 54 -1.46 10.41 18.48
N PRO A 55 -2.06 10.43 17.27
CA PRO A 55 -1.30 10.32 16.03
C PRO A 55 -0.37 11.53 15.87
N PRO A 56 0.78 11.33 15.19
CA PRO A 56 1.68 12.43 14.84
C PRO A 56 0.98 13.50 14.02
N ALA A 57 1.38 14.76 14.20
CA ALA A 57 0.80 15.88 13.45
C ALA A 57 1.26 15.83 11.98
N ALA A 58 0.30 15.89 11.06
CA ALA A 58 0.59 15.98 9.64
C ALA A 58 0.98 17.42 9.25
N VAL A 59 2.01 17.55 8.38
CA VAL A 59 2.45 18.83 7.81
C VAL A 59 2.13 18.80 6.31
N GLN A 60 1.43 19.80 5.79
CA GLN A 60 1.13 19.91 4.35
C GLN A 60 2.38 20.39 3.61
N PRO A 61 2.90 19.67 2.60
CA PRO A 61 3.97 20.14 1.76
C PRO A 61 3.45 21.24 0.84
N THR A 62 4.31 22.17 0.50
CA THR A 62 4.06 23.11 -0.60
C THR A 62 4.76 22.58 -1.84
N VAL A 63 4.01 22.28 -2.88
CA VAL A 63 4.51 21.78 -4.17
C VAL A 63 4.21 22.82 -5.24
N THR A 64 5.25 23.27 -5.94
CA THR A 64 5.16 24.29 -6.98
C THR A 64 5.08 23.62 -8.35
N PHE A 65 3.98 23.78 -9.04
CA PHE A 65 3.75 23.23 -10.37
C PHE A 65 4.01 24.27 -11.48
N PRO A 66 4.33 23.80 -12.70
CA PRO A 66 4.31 24.65 -13.89
C PRO A 66 2.98 25.38 -14.07
N THR A 67 3.02 26.57 -14.67
CA THR A 67 1.81 27.40 -14.89
C THR A 67 1.11 27.14 -16.24
N TYR A 68 1.60 26.15 -17.00
CA TYR A 68 1.05 25.73 -18.29
C TYR A 68 0.41 24.34 -18.17
N GLY A 69 -0.54 24.04 -19.06
CA GLY A 69 -1.16 22.73 -19.22
C GLY A 69 -1.76 22.16 -17.94
N ALA A 70 -1.30 20.96 -17.57
CA ALA A 70 -1.69 20.28 -16.35
C ALA A 70 -0.53 19.44 -15.81
N SER A 71 -0.39 19.38 -14.50
CA SER A 71 0.67 18.60 -13.85
C SER A 71 0.17 17.99 -12.56
N GLY A 72 0.74 16.87 -12.19
CA GLY A 72 0.46 16.24 -10.90
C GLY A 72 1.43 15.12 -10.56
N VAL A 73 1.38 14.74 -9.31
CA VAL A 73 2.18 13.65 -8.74
C VAL A 73 1.33 12.73 -7.88
N GLY A 74 1.67 11.46 -7.91
CA GLY A 74 1.17 10.40 -7.05
C GLY A 74 2.32 9.50 -6.63
N ALA A 75 2.03 8.42 -5.93
CA ALA A 75 3.04 7.41 -5.60
C ALA A 75 2.42 6.02 -5.51
N VAL A 76 3.21 5.00 -5.81
CA VAL A 76 2.80 3.59 -5.67
C VAL A 76 2.51 3.31 -4.19
N GLY A 77 1.38 2.66 -3.92
CA GLY A 77 0.91 2.40 -2.55
C GLY A 77 0.19 3.57 -1.86
N TYR A 78 0.01 4.70 -2.55
CA TYR A 78 -0.78 5.84 -2.10
C TYR A 78 -1.98 6.04 -3.04
N PRO A 79 -3.20 6.30 -2.50
CA PRO A 79 -4.38 6.42 -3.34
C PRO A 79 -4.40 7.75 -4.11
N GLY A 80 -4.75 7.68 -5.39
CA GLY A 80 -5.01 8.84 -6.23
C GLY A 80 -3.82 9.79 -6.42
N VAL A 81 -4.14 11.05 -6.55
CA VAL A 81 -3.20 12.15 -6.76
C VAL A 81 -2.79 12.76 -5.43
N LEU A 82 -1.49 12.88 -5.17
CA LEU A 82 -0.96 13.52 -3.96
C LEU A 82 -1.02 15.04 -4.03
N ALA A 83 -0.67 15.59 -5.20
CA ALA A 83 -0.76 17.02 -5.49
C ALA A 83 -0.90 17.24 -7.00
N SER A 84 -1.61 18.28 -7.43
CA SER A 84 -1.78 18.63 -8.83
C SER A 84 -2.10 20.10 -9.03
N ALA A 85 -1.86 20.61 -10.25
CA ALA A 85 -2.24 21.93 -10.70
C ALA A 85 -2.54 21.96 -12.20
N GLY A 86 -3.19 23.03 -12.66
CA GLY A 86 -3.57 23.24 -14.07
C GLY A 86 -4.96 22.72 -14.38
N SER A 87 -5.18 22.30 -15.63
CA SER A 87 -6.48 21.81 -16.11
C SER A 87 -6.88 20.50 -15.44
N THR A 88 -8.15 20.39 -15.11
CA THR A 88 -8.79 19.12 -14.68
C THR A 88 -9.46 18.38 -15.84
N ASP A 89 -9.55 19.02 -17.01
CA ASP A 89 -10.11 18.41 -18.21
C ASP A 89 -9.10 17.45 -18.86
N ALA A 90 -9.60 16.49 -19.63
CA ALA A 90 -8.76 15.60 -20.42
C ALA A 90 -8.03 16.39 -21.52
N LEU A 91 -6.71 16.33 -21.54
CA LEU A 91 -5.82 16.96 -22.51
C LEU A 91 -5.24 15.92 -23.48
N PRO A 92 -4.82 16.33 -24.70
CA PRO A 92 -4.06 15.44 -25.58
C PRO A 92 -2.77 14.97 -24.90
N ILE A 93 -2.45 13.68 -25.05
CA ILE A 93 -1.35 13.01 -24.31
C ILE A 93 -0.19 12.60 -25.21
N ALA A 94 -0.32 12.82 -26.52
CA ALA A 94 0.70 12.45 -27.49
C ALA A 94 1.19 10.99 -27.29
N SER A 95 2.47 10.74 -27.48
CA SER A 95 3.07 9.40 -27.39
C SER A 95 3.03 8.75 -26.00
N ILE A 96 2.51 9.39 -24.96
CA ILE A 96 2.18 8.70 -23.70
C ILE A 96 1.15 7.58 -23.97
N SER A 97 0.33 7.70 -25.02
CA SER A 97 -0.59 6.68 -25.53
C SER A 97 0.08 5.32 -25.72
N LYS A 98 1.38 5.27 -26.08
CA LYS A 98 2.12 4.02 -26.28
C LYS A 98 2.29 3.18 -25.01
N ILE A 99 2.16 3.80 -23.81
CA ILE A 99 2.09 3.04 -22.54
C ILE A 99 0.79 2.25 -22.49
N ILE A 100 -0.34 2.86 -22.91
CA ILE A 100 -1.62 2.16 -22.99
C ILE A 100 -1.50 1.02 -24.01
N THR A 101 -0.92 1.30 -25.19
CA THR A 101 -0.70 0.29 -26.23
C THR A 101 0.10 -0.89 -25.72
N ALA A 102 1.19 -0.64 -24.98
CA ALA A 102 2.01 -1.70 -24.39
C ALA A 102 1.23 -2.56 -23.37
N LEU A 103 0.51 -1.93 -22.44
CA LEU A 103 -0.22 -2.63 -21.39
C LEU A 103 -1.42 -3.41 -21.96
N VAL A 104 -2.13 -2.86 -22.94
CA VAL A 104 -3.24 -3.52 -23.63
C VAL A 104 -2.76 -4.74 -24.43
N VAL A 105 -1.61 -4.64 -25.08
CA VAL A 105 -1.01 -5.78 -25.78
C VAL A 105 -0.51 -6.83 -24.81
N LEU A 106 0.10 -6.45 -23.69
CA LEU A 106 0.55 -7.40 -22.66
C LEU A 106 -0.61 -8.11 -21.96
N ASP A 107 -1.76 -7.48 -21.84
CA ASP A 107 -2.98 -8.14 -21.33
C ASP A 107 -3.42 -9.30 -22.22
N ALA A 108 -3.32 -9.16 -23.55
CA ALA A 108 -3.66 -10.20 -24.53
C ALA A 108 -2.52 -11.18 -24.80
N HIS A 109 -1.28 -10.70 -24.80
CA HIS A 109 -0.06 -11.44 -25.12
C HIS A 109 1.00 -11.20 -24.02
N PRO A 110 0.82 -11.81 -22.84
CA PRO A 110 1.69 -11.56 -21.68
C PRO A 110 3.11 -12.05 -21.92
N LEU A 111 4.08 -11.33 -21.37
CA LEU A 111 5.49 -11.70 -21.35
C LEU A 111 5.98 -11.80 -19.91
N ALA A 112 6.83 -12.78 -19.63
CA ALA A 112 7.63 -12.78 -18.41
C ALA A 112 8.86 -11.88 -18.57
N LEU A 113 9.43 -11.44 -17.44
CA LEU A 113 10.67 -10.68 -17.43
C LEU A 113 11.80 -11.48 -18.14
N GLY A 114 12.48 -10.84 -19.09
CA GLY A 114 13.53 -11.47 -19.89
C GLY A 114 13.02 -12.40 -21.01
N GLU A 115 11.71 -12.58 -21.17
CA GLU A 115 11.12 -13.36 -22.26
C GLU A 115 11.08 -12.53 -23.55
N ALA A 116 11.46 -13.12 -24.69
CA ALA A 116 11.39 -12.47 -26.00
C ALA A 116 9.96 -12.39 -26.56
N GLY A 117 9.10 -13.33 -26.15
CA GLY A 117 7.76 -13.52 -26.71
C GLY A 117 7.79 -14.11 -28.13
N PRO A 118 6.62 -14.18 -28.76
CA PRO A 118 6.49 -14.67 -30.14
C PRO A 118 7.20 -13.74 -31.13
N ASP A 119 7.61 -14.34 -32.27
CA ASP A 119 8.15 -13.60 -33.41
C ASP A 119 7.01 -12.92 -34.18
N ILE A 120 7.19 -11.63 -34.48
CA ILE A 120 6.34 -10.82 -35.34
C ILE A 120 7.04 -10.69 -36.68
N THR A 121 6.39 -11.12 -37.75
CA THR A 121 6.92 -10.96 -39.11
C THR A 121 6.28 -9.76 -39.75
N PHE A 122 7.07 -8.75 -40.05
CA PHE A 122 6.63 -7.54 -40.75
C PHE A 122 6.39 -7.84 -42.23
N GLY A 123 5.39 -7.21 -42.81
CA GLY A 123 5.01 -7.35 -44.20
C GLY A 123 4.79 -6.00 -44.87
N ALA A 124 4.18 -6.01 -46.04
CA ALA A 124 3.94 -4.78 -46.82
C ALA A 124 3.10 -3.73 -46.06
N VAL A 125 2.18 -4.15 -45.19
CA VAL A 125 1.39 -3.22 -44.36
C VAL A 125 2.26 -2.45 -43.36
N ASP A 126 3.28 -3.09 -42.82
CA ASP A 126 4.19 -2.44 -41.86
C ASP A 126 5.11 -1.42 -42.57
N GLU A 127 5.46 -1.69 -43.86
CA GLU A 127 6.14 -0.72 -44.71
C GLU A 127 5.22 0.47 -45.06
N GLU A 128 3.88 0.26 -45.23
CA GLU A 128 2.89 1.32 -45.40
C GLU A 128 2.82 2.17 -44.11
N PHE A 129 2.70 1.58 -42.92
CA PHE A 129 2.73 2.32 -41.66
C PHE A 129 3.98 3.18 -41.53
N TYR A 130 5.16 2.62 -41.89
CA TYR A 130 6.41 3.40 -41.88
C TYR A 130 6.34 4.59 -42.84
N ALA A 131 5.87 4.37 -44.08
CA ALA A 131 5.82 5.41 -45.11
C ALA A 131 4.82 6.52 -44.73
N ASP A 132 3.66 6.18 -44.21
CA ASP A 132 2.61 7.13 -43.82
C ASP A 132 3.06 7.98 -42.63
N GLN A 133 3.57 7.35 -41.58
CA GLN A 133 4.09 8.07 -40.40
C GLN A 133 5.30 8.96 -40.76
N LEU A 134 6.16 8.54 -41.67
CA LEU A 134 7.29 9.33 -42.13
C LEU A 134 6.82 10.56 -42.94
N ALA A 135 5.79 10.37 -43.78
CA ALA A 135 5.22 11.47 -44.58
C ALA A 135 4.55 12.53 -43.69
N ASP A 136 3.96 12.15 -42.58
CA ASP A 136 3.34 13.01 -41.57
C ASP A 136 4.34 13.62 -40.58
N GLY A 137 5.65 13.34 -40.74
CA GLY A 137 6.71 13.84 -39.85
C GLY A 137 6.74 13.15 -38.47
N GLY A 138 6.11 12.00 -38.36
CA GLY A 138 6.10 11.17 -37.17
C GLY A 138 7.46 10.50 -36.88
N VAL A 139 7.61 10.02 -35.67
CA VAL A 139 8.80 9.25 -35.29
C VAL A 139 8.64 7.81 -35.80
N VAL A 140 9.61 7.35 -36.56
CA VAL A 140 9.60 6.02 -37.18
C VAL A 140 10.96 5.32 -37.03
N GLU A 141 10.92 3.99 -37.00
CA GLU A 141 12.07 3.12 -37.20
C GLU A 141 11.88 2.26 -38.45
N SER A 142 13.01 1.96 -39.13
CA SER A 142 12.97 1.25 -40.39
C SER A 142 12.44 -0.17 -40.25
N VAL A 143 11.62 -0.57 -41.23
CA VAL A 143 11.08 -1.91 -41.38
C VAL A 143 11.17 -2.35 -42.84
N TYR A 144 11.15 -3.67 -43.07
CA TYR A 144 11.13 -4.23 -44.42
C TYR A 144 10.31 -5.54 -44.44
N ASP A 145 9.71 -5.84 -45.59
CA ASP A 145 8.93 -7.06 -45.80
C ASP A 145 9.76 -8.32 -45.51
N GLY A 146 9.21 -9.21 -44.69
CA GLY A 146 9.89 -10.43 -44.21
C GLY A 146 10.83 -10.23 -43.01
N GLN A 147 10.97 -9.03 -42.47
CA GLN A 147 11.72 -8.82 -41.23
C GLN A 147 11.01 -9.49 -40.06
N VAL A 148 11.78 -10.24 -39.25
CA VAL A 148 11.28 -10.93 -38.06
C VAL A 148 11.84 -10.28 -36.81
N VAL A 149 10.96 -9.83 -35.93
CA VAL A 149 11.31 -9.15 -34.67
C VAL A 149 10.46 -9.75 -33.54
N SER A 150 11.06 -10.06 -32.39
CA SER A 150 10.28 -10.58 -31.26
C SER A 150 9.35 -9.51 -30.69
N GLN A 151 8.21 -9.92 -30.08
CA GLN A 151 7.27 -9.01 -29.42
C GLN A 151 8.00 -8.06 -28.47
N ARG A 152 8.93 -8.57 -27.64
CA ARG A 152 9.73 -7.76 -26.72
C ARG A 152 10.52 -6.66 -27.45
N ASN A 153 11.16 -6.99 -28.56
CA ASN A 153 11.95 -6.02 -29.31
C ASN A 153 11.08 -4.99 -30.04
N VAL A 154 9.90 -5.38 -30.53
CA VAL A 154 8.94 -4.41 -31.06
C VAL A 154 8.51 -3.42 -29.96
N MET A 155 8.22 -3.90 -28.75
CA MET A 155 7.91 -3.04 -27.60
C MET A 155 9.10 -2.15 -27.19
N ASN A 156 10.32 -2.67 -27.21
CA ASN A 156 11.53 -1.87 -26.92
C ASN A 156 11.63 -0.66 -27.88
N VAL A 157 11.53 -0.89 -29.19
CA VAL A 157 11.58 0.17 -30.19
C VAL A 157 10.42 1.16 -30.05
N MET A 158 9.21 0.67 -29.86
CA MET A 158 8.01 1.48 -29.64
C MET A 158 8.15 2.41 -28.44
N LEU A 159 8.62 1.90 -27.30
CA LEU A 159 8.63 2.67 -26.05
C LEU A 159 9.87 3.55 -25.92
N MET A 160 11.07 3.06 -26.28
CA MET A 160 12.32 3.80 -26.15
C MET A 160 12.46 4.88 -27.24
N GLU A 161 12.40 4.48 -28.53
CA GLU A 161 12.49 5.42 -29.66
C GLU A 161 11.18 6.14 -29.94
N SER A 162 10.10 5.73 -29.30
CA SER A 162 8.75 6.29 -29.56
C SER A 162 8.24 6.05 -30.99
N ALA A 163 8.71 4.98 -31.69
CA ALA A 163 8.39 4.71 -33.07
C ALA A 163 6.90 4.42 -33.28
N ASN A 164 6.24 5.27 -34.10
CA ASN A 164 4.80 5.20 -34.36
C ASN A 164 4.43 3.94 -35.15
N ASN A 165 5.17 3.67 -36.24
CA ASN A 165 4.94 2.48 -37.06
C ASN A 165 5.08 1.18 -36.28
N TYR A 166 5.95 1.10 -35.27
CA TYR A 166 6.04 -0.07 -34.38
C TYR A 166 4.83 -0.20 -33.45
N ALA A 167 4.21 0.91 -33.06
CA ALA A 167 2.96 0.88 -32.29
C ALA A 167 1.80 0.35 -33.15
N GLU A 168 1.68 0.82 -34.39
CA GLU A 168 0.66 0.35 -35.35
C GLU A 168 0.84 -1.14 -35.68
N SER A 169 2.09 -1.55 -35.97
CA SER A 169 2.44 -2.95 -36.24
C SER A 169 2.12 -3.85 -35.05
N LEU A 170 2.48 -3.43 -33.83
CA LEU A 170 2.23 -4.18 -32.61
C LEU A 170 0.73 -4.35 -32.31
N ALA A 171 -0.03 -3.24 -32.42
CA ALA A 171 -1.48 -3.24 -32.23
C ALA A 171 -2.20 -4.09 -33.28
N THR A 172 -1.81 -3.97 -34.57
CA THR A 172 -2.38 -4.74 -35.66
C THR A 172 -2.04 -6.24 -35.55
N TRP A 173 -0.81 -6.56 -35.16
CA TRP A 173 -0.42 -7.95 -34.90
C TRP A 173 -1.24 -8.56 -33.76
N ALA A 174 -1.43 -7.84 -32.65
CA ALA A 174 -2.11 -8.38 -31.48
C ALA A 174 -3.64 -8.54 -31.68
N TYR A 175 -4.27 -7.64 -32.42
CA TYR A 175 -5.73 -7.55 -32.54
C TYR A 175 -6.26 -7.72 -33.98
N GLY A 176 -5.41 -7.82 -34.98
CA GLY A 176 -5.76 -8.02 -36.38
C GLY A 176 -6.15 -6.72 -37.12
N SER A 177 -6.44 -5.64 -36.42
CA SER A 177 -6.67 -4.31 -36.99
C SER A 177 -6.57 -3.22 -35.92
N GLU A 178 -6.30 -1.99 -36.33
CA GLU A 178 -6.31 -0.81 -35.46
C GLU A 178 -7.67 -0.62 -34.75
N SER A 179 -8.78 -0.73 -35.48
CA SER A 179 -10.12 -0.60 -34.89
C SER A 179 -10.37 -1.64 -33.77
N ALA A 180 -9.93 -2.88 -33.97
CA ALA A 180 -10.07 -3.92 -32.94
C ALA A 180 -9.17 -3.64 -31.72
N PHE A 181 -7.99 -3.05 -31.95
CA PHE A 181 -7.14 -2.56 -30.86
C PHE A 181 -7.82 -1.43 -30.09
N VAL A 182 -8.40 -0.44 -30.76
CA VAL A 182 -9.09 0.71 -30.11
C VAL A 182 -10.25 0.21 -29.23
N ASP A 183 -11.06 -0.74 -29.75
CA ASP A 183 -12.12 -1.37 -28.96
C ASP A 183 -11.57 -2.09 -27.71
N ALA A 184 -10.47 -2.84 -27.86
CA ALA A 184 -9.80 -3.51 -26.74
C ALA A 184 -9.21 -2.51 -25.74
N ALA A 185 -8.57 -1.44 -26.20
CA ALA A 185 -8.03 -0.38 -25.37
C ALA A 185 -9.12 0.32 -24.57
N ALA A 186 -10.26 0.64 -25.17
CA ALA A 186 -11.40 1.23 -24.47
C ALA A 186 -11.95 0.29 -23.38
N ALA A 187 -12.06 -1.00 -23.66
CA ALA A 187 -12.48 -1.99 -22.69
C ALA A 187 -11.47 -2.15 -21.53
N TRP A 188 -10.18 -2.17 -21.85
CA TRP A 188 -9.10 -2.24 -20.84
C TRP A 188 -9.07 -1.01 -19.94
N LEU A 189 -9.15 0.21 -20.52
CA LEU A 189 -9.20 1.47 -19.77
C LEU A 189 -10.38 1.48 -18.79
N ALA A 190 -11.56 1.04 -19.25
CA ALA A 190 -12.73 0.92 -18.37
C ALA A 190 -12.53 -0.08 -17.24
N ALA A 191 -11.86 -1.23 -17.50
CA ALA A 191 -11.56 -2.24 -16.49
C ALA A 191 -10.54 -1.75 -15.46
N GLN A 192 -9.58 -0.89 -15.87
CA GLN A 192 -8.61 -0.25 -14.97
C GLN A 192 -9.18 0.98 -14.24
N GLY A 193 -10.41 1.42 -14.54
CA GLY A 193 -11.02 2.59 -13.92
C GLY A 193 -10.53 3.93 -14.49
N LEU A 194 -9.82 3.95 -15.62
CA LEU A 194 -9.29 5.13 -16.30
C LEU A 194 -10.38 5.76 -17.19
N ALA A 195 -11.47 6.17 -16.56
CA ALA A 195 -12.71 6.56 -17.25
C ALA A 195 -12.63 7.91 -17.99
N SER A 196 -11.62 8.74 -17.70
CA SER A 196 -11.38 10.03 -18.34
C SER A 196 -10.33 9.95 -19.44
N THR A 197 -9.94 8.73 -19.84
CA THR A 197 -8.96 8.47 -20.90
C THR A 197 -9.65 7.92 -22.13
N SER A 198 -9.32 8.48 -23.31
CA SER A 198 -9.77 8.01 -24.63
C SER A 198 -8.60 7.78 -25.57
N ILE A 199 -8.70 6.73 -26.38
CA ILE A 199 -7.70 6.35 -27.39
C ILE A 199 -8.43 6.15 -28.71
N GLU A 200 -7.99 6.88 -29.74
CA GLU A 200 -8.49 6.78 -31.12
C GLU A 200 -7.55 5.92 -32.00
N GLU A 201 -6.27 5.82 -31.62
CA GLU A 201 -5.25 5.07 -32.34
C GLU A 201 -4.05 4.73 -31.43
N PRO A 202 -3.12 3.79 -31.82
CA PRO A 202 -2.12 3.24 -30.89
C PRO A 202 -0.88 4.12 -30.66
N THR A 203 -0.67 5.21 -31.44
CA THR A 203 0.62 5.94 -31.47
C THR A 203 0.64 7.21 -30.63
N GLY A 204 -0.48 7.92 -30.54
CA GLY A 204 -0.62 9.24 -29.92
C GLY A 204 -0.42 10.41 -30.89
N VAL A 205 -0.52 10.20 -32.19
CA VAL A 205 -0.53 11.31 -33.19
C VAL A 205 -1.91 11.98 -33.28
N SER A 206 -2.98 11.31 -32.84
CA SER A 206 -4.30 11.91 -32.74
C SER A 206 -4.40 12.81 -31.50
N PRO A 207 -4.84 14.07 -31.63
CA PRO A 207 -5.12 14.91 -30.47
C PRO A 207 -6.34 14.46 -29.66
N ASP A 208 -7.10 13.47 -30.15
CA ASP A 208 -8.23 12.86 -29.48
C ASP A 208 -7.81 11.66 -28.57
N ASN A 209 -6.54 11.27 -28.63
CA ASN A 209 -5.91 10.50 -27.56
C ASN A 209 -5.72 11.41 -26.35
N ARG A 210 -6.65 11.36 -25.41
CA ARG A 210 -6.76 12.31 -24.31
C ARG A 210 -6.82 11.63 -22.96
N SER A 211 -6.31 12.31 -21.94
CA SER A 211 -6.40 11.83 -20.57
C SER A 211 -6.34 12.97 -19.56
N THR A 212 -6.68 12.69 -18.32
CA THR A 212 -6.50 13.60 -17.17
C THR A 212 -5.23 13.27 -16.41
N VAL A 213 -4.74 14.23 -15.61
CA VAL A 213 -3.62 14.01 -14.69
C VAL A 213 -3.88 12.81 -13.74
N ALA A 214 -5.11 12.68 -13.27
CA ALA A 214 -5.47 11.60 -12.35
C ALA A 214 -5.35 10.22 -13.01
N ASP A 215 -5.92 10.06 -14.22
CA ASP A 215 -5.83 8.80 -14.96
C ASP A 215 -4.40 8.49 -15.38
N LEU A 216 -3.59 9.51 -15.76
CA LEU A 216 -2.19 9.33 -16.16
C LEU A 216 -1.30 8.91 -14.96
N ILE A 217 -1.57 9.40 -13.77
CA ILE A 217 -0.87 8.93 -12.55
C ILE A 217 -1.19 7.47 -12.30
N GLU A 218 -2.45 7.07 -12.38
CA GLU A 218 -2.82 5.65 -12.24
C GLU A 218 -2.24 4.80 -13.38
N LEU A 219 -2.23 5.29 -14.63
CA LEU A 219 -1.57 4.63 -15.76
C LEU A 219 -0.07 4.43 -15.50
N GLY A 220 0.62 5.45 -15.00
CA GLY A 220 2.03 5.34 -14.63
C GLY A 220 2.29 4.31 -13.52
N LYS A 221 1.41 4.24 -12.50
CA LYS A 221 1.48 3.19 -11.47
C LYS A 221 1.27 1.79 -12.05
N LEU A 222 0.38 1.63 -13.04
CA LEU A 222 0.20 0.37 -13.75
C LEU A 222 1.44 0.01 -14.59
N ALA A 223 2.07 1.00 -15.24
CA ALA A 223 3.31 0.80 -16.00
C ALA A 223 4.46 0.33 -15.10
N GLU A 224 4.63 0.94 -13.92
CA GLU A 224 5.62 0.53 -12.91
C GLU A 224 5.32 -0.84 -12.29
N ALA A 225 4.06 -1.22 -12.19
CA ALA A 225 3.65 -2.53 -11.68
C ALA A 225 3.89 -3.67 -12.69
N ASP A 226 3.97 -3.37 -13.98
CA ASP A 226 4.30 -4.36 -15.01
C ASP A 226 5.83 -4.46 -15.18
N PRO A 227 6.46 -5.59 -14.81
CA PRO A 227 7.92 -5.70 -14.82
C PRO A 227 8.54 -5.60 -16.20
N VAL A 228 7.77 -5.89 -17.27
CA VAL A 228 8.25 -5.80 -18.66
C VAL A 228 8.27 -4.33 -19.10
N VAL A 229 7.20 -3.60 -18.82
CA VAL A 229 7.13 -2.17 -19.16
C VAL A 229 8.15 -1.38 -18.33
N ALA A 230 8.21 -1.61 -17.02
CA ALA A 230 9.18 -0.94 -16.14
C ALA A 230 10.64 -1.13 -16.58
N GLU A 231 11.02 -2.36 -16.95
CA GLU A 231 12.36 -2.62 -17.48
C GLU A 231 12.64 -1.87 -18.79
N ILE A 232 11.69 -1.85 -19.74
CA ILE A 232 11.85 -1.18 -21.02
C ILE A 232 11.99 0.34 -20.82
N VAL A 233 11.09 0.95 -20.05
CA VAL A 233 11.07 2.42 -19.90
C VAL A 233 12.24 2.95 -19.07
N SER A 234 12.86 2.11 -18.23
CA SER A 234 14.07 2.45 -17.46
C SER A 234 15.37 2.21 -18.22
N THR A 235 15.31 1.56 -19.38
CA THR A 235 16.49 1.31 -20.21
C THR A 235 16.87 2.55 -21.01
N GLN A 236 18.13 3.02 -20.85
CA GLN A 236 18.63 4.22 -21.56
C GLN A 236 19.02 3.92 -23.00
N VAL A 237 19.80 2.85 -23.20
CA VAL A 237 20.35 2.45 -24.50
C VAL A 237 20.41 0.93 -24.58
N MET A 238 20.10 0.37 -25.73
CA MET A 238 20.28 -1.06 -25.98
C MET A 238 20.49 -1.34 -27.46
N ASP A 239 21.13 -2.49 -27.77
CA ASP A 239 21.24 -3.01 -29.12
C ASP A 239 20.08 -3.99 -29.39
N VAL A 240 19.29 -3.72 -30.43
CA VAL A 240 18.21 -4.58 -30.88
C VAL A 240 18.65 -5.36 -32.15
N PRO A 241 18.66 -6.70 -32.11
CA PRO A 241 19.04 -7.52 -33.27
C PRO A 241 18.23 -7.18 -34.52
N GLY A 242 18.92 -6.88 -35.61
CA GLY A 242 18.31 -6.57 -36.90
C GLY A 242 17.82 -5.13 -37.06
N ILE A 243 17.94 -4.29 -35.99
CA ILE A 243 17.56 -2.88 -36.01
C ILE A 243 18.80 -2.00 -35.71
N GLY A 244 19.54 -2.31 -34.66
CA GLY A 244 20.71 -1.55 -34.23
C GLY A 244 20.59 -1.01 -32.82
N THR A 245 21.43 -0.03 -32.50
CA THR A 245 21.36 0.64 -31.19
C THR A 245 20.21 1.62 -31.17
N ILE A 246 19.36 1.48 -30.14
CA ILE A 246 18.23 2.38 -29.85
C ILE A 246 18.47 3.12 -28.54
N GLU A 247 18.00 4.37 -28.47
CA GLU A 247 18.17 5.25 -27.31
C GLU A 247 16.80 5.72 -26.78
N ASN A 248 16.64 5.74 -25.45
CA ASN A 248 15.42 6.25 -24.84
C ASN A 248 15.36 7.77 -24.96
N ARG A 249 14.21 8.27 -25.42
CA ARG A 249 13.99 9.72 -25.64
C ARG A 249 13.72 10.51 -24.35
N ASN A 250 13.63 9.85 -23.19
CA ASN A 250 13.48 10.53 -21.91
C ASN A 250 14.85 11.09 -21.44
N GLY A 251 15.05 12.41 -21.64
CA GLY A 251 16.28 13.10 -21.26
C GLY A 251 16.56 13.12 -19.76
N LEU A 252 15.56 12.84 -18.90
CA LEU A 252 15.75 12.76 -17.45
C LEU A 252 16.15 11.37 -16.96
N LEU A 253 16.15 10.35 -17.81
CA LEU A 253 16.41 8.99 -17.40
C LEU A 253 17.79 8.83 -16.75
N GLY A 254 17.84 8.40 -15.48
CA GLY A 254 19.04 8.32 -14.64
C GLY A 254 19.46 9.63 -13.98
N VAL A 255 18.68 10.72 -14.12
CA VAL A 255 18.91 12.01 -13.48
C VAL A 255 17.98 12.15 -12.27
N ASP A 256 18.52 12.53 -11.10
CA ASP A 256 17.77 12.76 -9.86
C ASP A 256 16.84 11.58 -9.46
N GLY A 257 17.24 10.35 -9.79
CA GLY A 257 16.47 9.13 -9.50
C GLY A 257 15.32 8.82 -10.47
N VAL A 258 15.15 9.59 -11.55
CA VAL A 258 14.15 9.32 -12.60
C VAL A 258 14.51 8.03 -13.34
N ASP A 259 13.56 7.08 -13.40
CA ASP A 259 13.73 5.73 -13.95
C ASP A 259 12.69 5.38 -15.05
N GLY A 260 11.79 6.27 -15.38
CA GLY A 260 10.75 6.11 -16.40
C GLY A 260 10.07 7.44 -16.75
N ILE A 261 9.01 7.50 -17.53
CA ILE A 261 8.24 6.43 -18.19
C ILE A 261 8.14 6.71 -19.70
N LYS A 262 7.51 7.87 -20.09
CA LYS A 262 7.28 8.15 -21.51
C LYS A 262 7.16 9.64 -21.81
N THR A 263 7.96 10.09 -22.80
CA THR A 263 7.83 11.40 -23.43
C THR A 263 6.69 11.43 -24.45
N GLY A 264 6.15 12.61 -24.70
CA GLY A 264 5.20 12.87 -25.76
C GLY A 264 5.42 14.26 -26.36
N THR A 265 5.17 14.41 -27.65
CA THR A 265 5.17 15.71 -28.35
C THR A 265 4.16 15.67 -29.48
N LEU A 266 3.30 16.68 -29.51
CA LEU A 266 2.35 16.94 -30.59
C LEU A 266 2.02 18.44 -30.56
N ASP A 267 1.73 19.07 -31.69
CA ASP A 267 1.43 20.51 -31.73
C ASP A 267 0.27 20.87 -30.77
N GLU A 268 -0.77 20.05 -30.69
CA GLU A 268 -1.95 20.25 -29.87
C GLU A 268 -1.72 19.89 -28.39
N ALA A 269 -0.74 19.01 -28.10
CA ALA A 269 -0.40 18.57 -26.74
C ALA A 269 0.73 19.38 -26.12
N GLY A 270 1.56 20.05 -26.93
CA GLY A 270 2.87 20.54 -26.51
C GLY A 270 3.81 19.38 -26.15
N SER A 271 4.86 19.67 -25.40
CA SER A 271 5.72 18.66 -24.82
C SER A 271 5.11 18.09 -23.53
N CYS A 272 5.17 16.76 -23.40
CA CYS A 272 4.61 16.00 -22.29
C CYS A 272 5.64 15.01 -21.75
N LEU A 273 5.60 14.73 -20.43
CA LEU A 273 6.34 13.64 -19.82
C LEU A 273 5.52 13.02 -18.69
N LEU A 274 5.23 11.73 -18.83
CA LEU A 274 4.85 10.86 -17.73
C LEU A 274 6.16 10.29 -17.19
N PHE A 275 6.44 10.49 -15.91
CA PHE A 275 7.71 10.08 -15.29
C PHE A 275 7.51 9.27 -14.02
N SER A 276 8.51 8.47 -13.67
CA SER A 276 8.69 7.81 -12.39
C SER A 276 10.02 8.18 -11.76
N GLN A 277 10.09 8.07 -10.43
CA GLN A 277 11.29 8.30 -9.64
C GLN A 277 11.28 7.40 -8.42
N GLU A 278 12.42 6.73 -8.17
CA GLU A 278 12.64 6.08 -6.86
C GLU A 278 13.16 7.08 -5.83
N HIS A 279 12.46 7.20 -4.71
CA HIS A 279 12.84 8.02 -3.56
C HIS A 279 12.89 7.19 -2.28
N VAL A 280 13.96 7.36 -1.47
CA VAL A 280 14.15 6.57 -0.22
C VAL A 280 13.87 7.42 1.00
N VAL A 281 12.92 6.97 1.84
CA VAL A 281 12.52 7.62 3.08
C VAL A 281 12.56 6.60 4.22
N GLY A 282 13.38 6.84 5.25
CA GLY A 282 13.47 5.94 6.41
C GLY A 282 13.82 4.49 6.04
N GLY A 283 14.60 4.29 4.96
CA GLY A 283 14.94 2.95 4.45
C GLY A 283 13.84 2.27 3.61
N THR A 284 12.71 2.94 3.36
CA THR A 284 11.65 2.48 2.46
C THR A 284 11.80 3.17 1.11
N THR A 285 11.86 2.41 0.01
CA THR A 285 11.79 2.96 -1.35
C THR A 285 10.34 3.26 -1.70
N ILE A 286 10.09 4.46 -2.20
CA ILE A 286 8.80 4.94 -2.69
C ILE A 286 8.96 5.25 -4.17
N THR A 287 8.13 4.65 -5.02
CA THR A 287 8.05 5.01 -6.43
C THR A 287 7.07 6.16 -6.59
N VAL A 288 7.58 7.34 -6.85
CA VAL A 288 6.79 8.52 -7.22
C VAL A 288 6.44 8.42 -8.70
N VAL A 289 5.20 8.71 -9.05
CA VAL A 289 4.73 8.82 -10.44
C VAL A 289 4.21 10.23 -10.66
N GLY A 290 4.63 10.88 -11.71
CA GLY A 290 4.15 12.23 -12.04
C GLY A 290 3.97 12.44 -13.51
N VAL A 291 3.25 13.52 -13.85
CA VAL A 291 3.01 13.91 -15.23
C VAL A 291 3.05 15.43 -15.38
N VAL A 292 3.65 15.89 -16.46
CA VAL A 292 3.57 17.27 -16.95
C VAL A 292 3.08 17.25 -18.38
N LEU A 293 2.01 17.98 -18.66
CA LEU A 293 1.38 18.14 -19.98
C LEU A 293 1.44 19.60 -20.43
N GLY A 294 1.49 19.83 -21.74
CA GLY A 294 1.33 21.16 -22.32
C GLY A 294 2.55 22.06 -22.20
N GLY A 295 3.74 21.49 -22.04
CA GLY A 295 4.99 22.25 -21.99
C GLY A 295 5.42 22.82 -23.33
N PRO A 296 6.20 23.93 -23.35
CA PRO A 296 6.65 24.54 -24.59
C PRO A 296 7.70 23.70 -25.33
N ASP A 297 8.56 23.01 -24.58
CA ASP A 297 9.61 22.11 -25.05
C ASP A 297 10.06 21.16 -23.94
N HIS A 298 10.86 20.11 -24.29
CA HIS A 298 11.33 19.13 -23.32
C HIS A 298 12.31 19.71 -22.31
N ASP A 299 13.21 20.60 -22.70
CA ASP A 299 14.18 21.22 -21.78
C ASP A 299 13.46 21.98 -20.64
N THR A 300 12.38 22.68 -20.99
CA THR A 300 11.55 23.44 -20.02
C THR A 300 10.80 22.51 -19.06
N ILE A 301 10.18 21.43 -19.58
CA ILE A 301 9.47 20.49 -18.70
C ILE A 301 10.44 19.68 -17.84
N ASP A 302 11.61 19.30 -18.35
CA ASP A 302 12.65 18.58 -17.62
C ASP A 302 13.17 19.42 -16.43
N ALA A 303 13.44 20.71 -16.65
CA ALA A 303 13.82 21.64 -15.58
C ALA A 303 12.71 21.80 -14.52
N ALA A 304 11.44 21.86 -14.96
CA ALA A 304 10.30 21.96 -14.05
C ALA A 304 10.10 20.70 -13.24
N ILE A 305 10.24 19.51 -13.84
CA ILE A 305 10.14 18.22 -13.18
C ILE A 305 11.23 18.06 -12.11
N ARG A 306 12.48 18.41 -12.39
CA ARG A 306 13.57 18.35 -11.42
C ARG A 306 13.31 19.25 -10.20
N SER A 307 12.76 20.45 -10.41
CA SER A 307 12.36 21.32 -9.31
C SER A 307 11.18 20.74 -8.51
N LEU A 308 10.19 20.17 -9.22
CA LEU A 308 9.03 19.53 -8.63
C LEU A 308 9.43 18.32 -7.77
N LEU A 309 10.31 17.45 -8.26
CA LEU A 309 10.78 16.26 -7.54
C LEU A 309 11.46 16.61 -6.22
N ALA A 310 12.30 17.65 -6.17
CA ALA A 310 12.94 18.10 -4.93
C ALA A 310 11.92 18.54 -3.85
N GLU A 311 10.80 19.15 -4.25
CA GLU A 311 9.71 19.55 -3.34
C GLU A 311 8.85 18.34 -2.95
N VAL A 312 8.61 17.41 -3.87
CA VAL A 312 7.89 16.15 -3.62
C VAL A 312 8.66 15.26 -2.65
N ASP A 313 9.98 15.13 -2.84
CA ASP A 313 10.86 14.37 -1.95
C ASP A 313 10.78 14.90 -0.51
N ALA A 314 10.79 16.23 -0.35
CA ALA A 314 10.61 16.91 0.95
C ALA A 314 9.22 16.70 1.57
N GLY A 315 8.22 16.34 0.76
CA GLY A 315 6.86 16.05 1.21
C GLY A 315 6.69 14.66 1.84
N PHE A 316 7.60 13.73 1.56
CA PHE A 316 7.61 12.42 2.19
C PHE A 316 8.40 12.46 3.50
N THR A 317 7.81 11.93 4.56
CA THR A 317 8.45 11.86 5.88
C THR A 317 8.25 10.50 6.51
N GLU A 318 9.25 10.04 7.25
CA GLU A 318 9.09 8.86 8.10
C GLU A 318 8.36 9.27 9.38
N VAL A 319 7.27 8.60 9.69
CA VAL A 319 6.49 8.78 10.89
C VAL A 319 6.66 7.56 11.78
N LEU A 320 7.13 7.78 13.01
CA LEU A 320 7.16 6.76 14.05
C LEU A 320 5.74 6.54 14.56
N LEU A 321 5.23 5.31 14.39
CA LEU A 321 3.90 4.91 14.83
C LEU A 321 3.90 4.50 16.30
N THR A 322 4.90 3.72 16.72
CA THR A 322 5.11 3.27 18.09
C THR A 322 6.56 2.85 18.31
N THR A 323 6.98 2.88 19.54
CA THR A 323 8.27 2.35 20.01
C THR A 323 8.02 1.08 20.81
N GLU A 324 8.94 0.11 20.75
CA GLU A 324 8.90 -1.06 21.63
C GLU A 324 8.76 -0.63 23.08
N GLY A 325 7.75 -1.18 23.78
CA GLY A 325 7.45 -0.85 25.17
C GLY A 325 6.45 0.28 25.39
N ASP A 326 5.98 0.98 24.33
CA ASP A 326 4.89 1.97 24.47
C ASP A 326 3.62 1.28 24.98
N GLU A 327 2.95 1.91 25.96
CA GLU A 327 1.74 1.37 26.59
C GLU A 327 0.49 1.77 25.80
N PHE A 328 -0.40 0.79 25.56
CA PHE A 328 -1.68 0.98 24.85
C PHE A 328 -2.89 0.54 25.66
N ALA A 329 -2.69 -0.28 26.70
CA ALA A 329 -3.73 -0.64 27.64
C ALA A 329 -3.12 -1.04 28.98
N SER A 330 -3.91 -0.97 30.06
CA SER A 330 -3.50 -1.39 31.40
C SER A 330 -4.46 -2.40 31.98
N TYR A 331 -3.90 -3.39 32.73
CA TYR A 331 -4.65 -4.37 33.48
C TYR A 331 -4.44 -4.13 34.97
N ARG A 332 -5.51 -4.21 35.74
CA ARG A 332 -5.46 -4.13 37.22
C ARG A 332 -6.32 -5.21 37.82
N THR A 333 -5.69 -6.08 38.58
CA THR A 333 -6.42 -7.18 39.24
C THR A 333 -7.01 -6.74 40.57
N PRO A 334 -8.09 -7.38 41.05
CA PRO A 334 -8.63 -7.14 42.37
C PRO A 334 -7.66 -7.45 43.51
N TRP A 335 -6.63 -8.28 43.27
CA TRP A 335 -5.62 -8.64 44.27
C TRP A 335 -4.36 -7.78 44.25
N GLY A 336 -4.34 -6.77 43.35
CA GLY A 336 -3.33 -5.71 43.38
C GLY A 336 -2.21 -5.82 42.35
N ASP A 337 -2.19 -6.87 41.53
CA ASP A 337 -1.28 -6.95 40.40
C ASP A 337 -1.67 -5.96 39.32
N ALA A 338 -0.67 -5.39 38.66
CA ALA A 338 -0.84 -4.47 37.55
C ALA A 338 0.16 -4.81 36.43
N ALA A 339 -0.31 -4.80 35.20
CA ALA A 339 0.51 -4.98 34.01
C ALA A 339 -0.03 -4.09 32.88
N ALA A 340 0.81 -3.75 31.90
CA ALA A 340 0.40 -3.04 30.72
C ALA A 340 0.46 -3.95 29.49
N ALA A 341 -0.40 -3.69 28.52
CA ALA A 341 -0.21 -4.18 27.15
C ALA A 341 0.69 -3.20 26.42
N VAL A 342 1.91 -3.64 26.10
CA VAL A 342 2.95 -2.81 25.49
C VAL A 342 3.26 -3.27 24.08
N ALA A 343 3.64 -2.34 23.19
CA ALA A 343 4.08 -2.68 21.85
C ALA A 343 5.28 -3.64 21.89
N ALA A 344 5.20 -4.74 21.14
CA ALA A 344 6.24 -5.75 21.10
C ALA A 344 7.45 -5.31 20.26
N ASP A 345 7.23 -4.44 19.30
CA ASP A 345 8.22 -3.93 18.35
C ASP A 345 7.99 -2.45 18.07
N SER A 346 9.06 -1.74 17.67
CA SER A 346 8.92 -0.40 17.10
C SER A 346 8.43 -0.49 15.66
N ALA A 347 7.58 0.45 15.24
CA ALA A 347 7.09 0.54 13.88
C ALA A 347 7.13 1.98 13.38
N SER A 348 7.60 2.17 12.14
CA SER A 348 7.55 3.44 11.42
C SER A 348 6.99 3.23 10.03
N VAL A 349 6.55 4.31 9.38
CA VAL A 349 6.01 4.29 8.03
C VAL A 349 6.35 5.59 7.31
N ALA A 350 6.73 5.48 6.05
CA ALA A 350 6.82 6.64 5.18
C ALA A 350 5.42 7.11 4.78
N VAL A 351 5.13 8.38 4.99
CA VAL A 351 3.84 9.02 4.65
C VAL A 351 4.06 10.24 3.77
N TRP A 352 3.11 10.50 2.87
CA TRP A 352 2.94 11.82 2.30
C TRP A 352 2.26 12.70 3.35
N SER A 353 2.88 13.75 3.74
CA SER A 353 2.75 14.54 4.98
C SER A 353 1.35 14.84 5.54
N ALA A 354 0.28 14.76 4.75
CA ALA A 354 -1.09 14.94 5.23
C ALA A 354 -1.87 13.64 5.37
N THR A 355 -1.23 12.47 5.17
CA THR A 355 -1.92 11.19 5.27
C THR A 355 -2.32 10.94 6.72
N PRO A 356 -3.62 10.81 7.03
CA PRO A 356 -4.07 10.55 8.38
C PRO A 356 -3.61 9.16 8.85
N VAL A 357 -3.15 9.09 10.10
CA VAL A 357 -2.82 7.84 10.80
C VAL A 357 -3.90 7.59 11.84
N THR A 358 -4.49 6.42 11.83
CA THR A 358 -5.41 5.95 12.86
C THR A 358 -4.90 4.63 13.43
N VAL A 359 -5.31 4.28 14.65
CA VAL A 359 -5.00 2.99 15.27
C VAL A 359 -6.26 2.36 15.85
N ASP A 360 -6.42 1.08 15.58
CA ASP A 360 -7.37 0.21 16.28
C ASP A 360 -6.59 -0.68 17.25
N VAL A 361 -6.92 -0.59 18.53
CA VAL A 361 -6.29 -1.35 19.60
C VAL A 361 -7.19 -2.51 19.97
N THR A 362 -6.71 -3.74 19.78
CA THR A 362 -7.40 -4.96 20.21
C THR A 362 -6.61 -5.60 21.33
N VAL A 363 -7.24 -5.83 22.48
CA VAL A 363 -6.63 -6.49 23.64
C VAL A 363 -7.56 -7.55 24.21
N ASP A 364 -6.98 -8.65 24.68
CA ASP A 364 -7.71 -9.77 25.26
C ASP A 364 -7.99 -9.55 26.75
N GLU A 365 -9.08 -10.14 27.23
CA GLU A 365 -9.31 -10.29 28.67
C GLU A 365 -8.36 -11.37 29.21
N LEU A 366 -7.76 -11.13 30.37
CA LEU A 366 -6.75 -12.02 30.96
C LEU A 366 -7.23 -12.61 32.29
N HIS A 367 -6.93 -13.91 32.52
CA HIS A 367 -7.05 -14.53 33.84
C HIS A 367 -5.72 -14.44 34.60
N LEU A 368 -4.75 -15.24 34.17
CA LEU A 368 -3.37 -15.27 34.65
C LEU A 368 -2.49 -15.39 33.40
N ALA A 369 -1.39 -14.65 33.37
CA ALA A 369 -0.48 -14.69 32.23
C ALA A 369 0.93 -14.25 32.64
N ASP A 370 1.92 -14.86 32.01
CA ASP A 370 3.34 -14.49 32.22
C ASP A 370 3.68 -13.21 31.43
N ALA A 371 4.64 -12.45 31.94
CA ALA A 371 5.24 -11.35 31.22
C ALA A 371 5.73 -11.81 29.83
N GLY A 372 5.51 -10.96 28.79
CA GLY A 372 5.85 -11.26 27.41
C GLY A 372 4.80 -12.09 26.66
N THR A 373 3.73 -12.55 27.31
CA THR A 373 2.59 -13.18 26.63
C THR A 373 1.95 -12.19 25.67
N GLU A 374 1.67 -12.62 24.45
CA GLU A 374 0.90 -11.83 23.49
C GLU A 374 -0.56 -11.69 23.97
N VAL A 375 -1.02 -10.43 24.07
CA VAL A 375 -2.32 -10.07 24.67
C VAL A 375 -3.17 -9.23 23.76
N GLY A 376 -2.78 -9.08 22.50
CA GLY A 376 -3.52 -8.30 21.52
C GLY A 376 -2.65 -7.75 20.41
N SER A 377 -3.18 -6.79 19.67
CA SER A 377 -2.47 -6.14 18.57
C SER A 377 -2.94 -4.71 18.34
N LEU A 378 -2.06 -3.92 17.72
CA LEU A 378 -2.33 -2.61 17.16
C LEU A 378 -2.48 -2.75 15.65
N LEU A 379 -3.53 -2.21 15.08
CA LEU A 379 -3.70 -2.09 13.64
C LEU A 379 -3.67 -0.59 13.28
N PHE A 380 -2.51 -0.13 12.81
CA PHE A 380 -2.38 1.22 12.26
C PHE A 380 -2.91 1.23 10.83
N THR A 381 -3.74 2.23 10.51
CA THR A 381 -4.23 2.47 9.14
C THR A 381 -3.71 3.82 8.67
N ILE A 382 -3.01 3.81 7.52
CA ILE A 382 -2.36 4.96 6.89
C ILE A 382 -2.83 5.03 5.44
N GLY A 383 -3.86 5.83 5.16
CA GLY A 383 -4.52 5.82 3.84
C GLY A 383 -5.09 4.43 3.52
N THR A 384 -4.55 3.75 2.51
CA THR A 384 -4.92 2.36 2.15
C THR A 384 -3.98 1.29 2.72
N ARG A 385 -2.91 1.71 3.40
CA ARG A 385 -1.89 0.81 3.97
C ARG A 385 -2.21 0.49 5.41
N THR A 386 -1.84 -0.72 5.87
CA THR A 386 -1.96 -1.13 7.27
C THR A 386 -0.64 -1.66 7.80
N VAL A 387 -0.37 -1.39 9.08
CA VAL A 387 0.77 -1.94 9.83
C VAL A 387 0.23 -2.55 11.11
N THR A 388 0.56 -3.81 11.36
CA THR A 388 0.15 -4.52 12.58
C THR A 388 1.34 -4.69 13.51
N VAL A 389 1.16 -4.34 14.79
CA VAL A 389 2.17 -4.52 15.84
C VAL A 389 1.55 -5.34 16.96
N PRO A 390 2.15 -6.49 17.37
CA PRO A 390 1.66 -7.27 18.50
C PRO A 390 1.78 -6.49 19.81
N LEU A 391 0.86 -6.74 20.74
CA LEU A 391 0.93 -6.27 22.11
C LEU A 391 1.34 -7.40 23.04
N ARG A 392 2.28 -7.13 23.95
CA ARG A 392 2.75 -8.08 24.96
C ARG A 392 2.50 -7.56 26.36
N LEU A 393 2.29 -8.49 27.28
CA LEU A 393 2.13 -8.17 28.70
C LEU A 393 3.48 -7.73 29.31
N SER A 394 3.51 -6.57 29.95
CA SER A 394 4.75 -5.98 30.51
C SER A 394 5.23 -6.65 31.79
N ALA A 395 4.31 -7.23 32.57
CA ALA A 395 4.58 -7.91 33.84
C ALA A 395 3.65 -9.12 34.01
N THR A 396 4.08 -10.12 34.79
CA THR A 396 3.26 -11.30 35.09
C THR A 396 2.06 -10.92 35.96
N ILE A 397 0.90 -11.49 35.65
CA ILE A 397 -0.30 -11.48 36.49
C ILE A 397 -0.38 -12.87 37.16
N ASP A 398 0.02 -12.93 38.41
CA ASP A 398 0.12 -14.15 39.19
C ASP A 398 -1.20 -14.54 39.88
N ASP A 399 -1.27 -15.83 40.34
CA ASP A 399 -2.36 -16.26 41.18
C ASP A 399 -2.33 -15.52 42.53
N PRO A 400 -3.47 -14.96 43.00
CA PRO A 400 -3.51 -14.20 44.26
C PRO A 400 -3.16 -15.03 45.50
N GLY A 401 -3.04 -16.32 45.37
CA GLY A 401 -2.72 -17.25 46.44
C GLY A 401 -3.88 -17.60 47.35
N PRO A 402 -3.67 -18.64 48.20
CA PRO A 402 -4.73 -19.23 49.02
C PRO A 402 -5.41 -18.24 49.98
N TRP A 403 -4.62 -17.33 50.56
CA TRP A 403 -5.16 -16.41 51.56
C TRP A 403 -6.14 -15.41 50.94
N TRP A 404 -5.79 -14.81 49.81
CA TRP A 404 -6.69 -13.89 49.13
C TRP A 404 -7.98 -14.59 48.67
N ARG A 405 -7.87 -15.81 48.12
CA ARG A 405 -9.00 -16.63 47.66
C ARG A 405 -9.99 -16.93 48.79
N LEU A 406 -9.47 -17.23 50.00
CA LEU A 406 -10.30 -17.51 51.16
C LEU A 406 -10.97 -16.24 51.73
N THR A 407 -10.36 -15.09 51.60
CA THR A 407 -10.88 -13.85 52.20
C THR A 407 -11.72 -13.01 51.19
N ASN A 408 -11.66 -13.32 49.89
CA ASN A 408 -12.39 -12.57 48.83
C ASN A 408 -13.23 -13.52 47.94
N PRO A 409 -14.15 -14.34 48.52
CA PRO A 409 -14.91 -15.29 47.71
C PRO A 409 -15.85 -14.61 46.69
N ALA A 410 -16.26 -13.38 46.92
CA ALA A 410 -17.13 -12.64 46.01
C ALA A 410 -16.44 -12.24 44.71
N GLU A 411 -15.10 -12.15 44.69
CA GLU A 411 -14.30 -11.83 43.50
C GLU A 411 -14.01 -13.09 42.64
N LEU A 412 -14.40 -14.28 43.13
CA LEU A 412 -14.24 -15.53 42.39
C LEU A 412 -15.50 -15.97 41.64
N PHE A 413 -16.66 -15.41 41.98
CA PHE A 413 -17.98 -15.78 41.46
C PHE A 413 -18.76 -14.52 41.12
#